data_06d1a041469eacf8605ff101ffbf7de4
#
_entry.id   06d1a041469eacf8605ff101ffbf7de4
#
_cell.length_a   1.000
_cell.length_b   1.000
_cell.length_c   1.000
_cell.angle_alpha   90.00
_cell.angle_beta   90.00
_cell.angle_gamma   90.00
#
_symmetry.space_group_name_H-M   'P 1'
#
loop_
_entity.id
_entity.type
_entity.pdbx_description
1 polymer ?
#
loop_
_entity_poly.entity_id
_entity_poly.type
_entity_poly.pdbx_seq_one_letter_code
_entity_poly.pdbx_strand_id
1 'polypeptide(L)'
;LKRYGHSVAVITADLSDGAARERIVPEAVEALGGPIDVLVNDAAAAIYAPLLDYTLRRREITFEVNVQAPMDLIQAVLPTMIKRGEGWIVNLSSATARLVPGPPFDASSLWPTMAVYGASKAALNRLTNGLGHALWGTGVRVNTVQPRTGVVSEGAEELVGKVVDTAEWESMEEMVEGILALCDCPEDTTGGLHVSTELVARLGRPVRGLDGRPLK
;
A
#
# COMPACT_ATOMS: atom_id res chain seq x y z
N LEU A 1 13.68 -15.38 -2.69
CA LEU A 1 14.45 -14.20 -2.24
C LEU A 1 15.88 -14.57 -1.82
N LYS A 2 16.10 -15.65 -1.07
CA LYS A 2 17.47 -16.10 -0.70
C LYS A 2 18.42 -16.28 -1.89
N ARG A 3 17.91 -16.60 -3.09
CA ARG A 3 18.71 -16.73 -4.32
C ARG A 3 19.44 -15.45 -4.76
N TYR A 4 19.06 -14.29 -4.21
CA TYR A 4 19.68 -12.99 -4.50
C TYR A 4 20.78 -12.59 -3.52
N GLY A 5 21.15 -13.50 -2.58
CA GLY A 5 22.24 -13.28 -1.62
C GLY A 5 21.91 -12.35 -0.45
N HIS A 6 20.64 -12.02 -0.26
CA HIS A 6 20.19 -11.17 0.85
C HIS A 6 19.61 -11.99 2.00
N SER A 7 19.73 -11.46 3.23
CA SER A 7 19.05 -12.02 4.39
C SER A 7 17.55 -11.84 4.25
N VAL A 8 16.78 -12.88 4.52
CA VAL A 8 15.32 -12.87 4.46
C VAL A 8 14.79 -13.57 5.69
N ALA A 9 13.91 -12.89 6.42
CA ALA A 9 13.10 -13.45 7.49
C ALA A 9 11.62 -13.45 7.09
N VAL A 10 10.87 -14.43 7.56
CA VAL A 10 9.41 -14.51 7.38
C VAL A 10 8.76 -14.52 8.75
N ILE A 11 7.88 -13.55 9.00
CA ILE A 11 7.09 -13.43 10.22
C ILE A 11 5.63 -13.57 9.81
N THR A 12 4.96 -14.56 10.38
CA THR A 12 3.53 -14.82 10.11
C THR A 12 2.68 -14.16 11.18
N ALA A 13 1.74 -13.32 10.78
CA ALA A 13 0.81 -12.64 11.68
C ALA A 13 -0.55 -12.43 11.01
N ASP A 14 -1.63 -12.53 11.78
CA ASP A 14 -2.95 -12.08 11.35
C ASP A 14 -3.05 -10.55 11.58
N LEU A 15 -3.11 -9.79 10.49
CA LEU A 15 -3.20 -8.33 10.55
C LEU A 15 -4.55 -7.82 11.06
N SER A 16 -5.56 -8.67 11.19
CA SER A 16 -6.81 -8.31 11.85
C SER A 16 -6.76 -8.43 13.38
N ASP A 17 -5.66 -8.97 13.94
CA ASP A 17 -5.41 -9.12 15.38
C ASP A 17 -4.33 -8.14 15.86
N GLY A 18 -4.72 -7.21 16.75
CA GLY A 18 -3.79 -6.22 17.33
C GLY A 18 -2.60 -6.84 18.04
N ALA A 19 -2.81 -7.90 18.83
CA ALA A 19 -1.73 -8.57 19.55
C ALA A 19 -0.74 -9.25 18.58
N ALA A 20 -1.22 -9.77 17.46
CA ALA A 20 -0.34 -10.32 16.41
C ALA A 20 0.48 -9.21 15.74
N ARG A 21 -0.10 -8.01 15.50
CA ARG A 21 0.60 -6.87 14.91
C ARG A 21 1.73 -6.33 15.77
N GLU A 22 1.52 -6.25 17.09
CA GLU A 22 2.53 -5.75 18.05
C GLU A 22 3.86 -6.49 17.98
N ARG A 23 3.86 -7.78 17.59
CA ARG A 23 5.06 -8.61 17.51
C ARG A 23 5.87 -8.42 16.23
N ILE A 24 5.27 -7.92 15.14
CA ILE A 24 5.88 -7.93 13.80
C ILE A 24 7.19 -7.15 13.77
N VAL A 25 7.19 -5.90 14.22
CA VAL A 25 8.37 -5.05 14.15
C VAL A 25 9.47 -5.52 15.10
N PRO A 26 9.23 -5.86 16.37
CA PRO A 26 10.25 -6.44 17.24
C PRO A 26 10.88 -7.73 16.67
N GLU A 27 10.08 -8.66 16.20
CA GLU A 27 10.57 -9.90 15.56
C GLU A 27 11.38 -9.63 14.29
N ALA A 28 10.95 -8.64 13.47
CA ALA A 28 11.69 -8.25 12.27
C ALA A 28 13.06 -7.63 12.59
N VAL A 29 13.11 -6.75 13.59
CA VAL A 29 14.38 -6.13 14.07
C VAL A 29 15.35 -7.19 14.57
N GLU A 30 14.87 -8.16 15.35
CA GLU A 30 15.68 -9.28 15.84
C GLU A 30 16.19 -10.16 14.68
N ALA A 31 15.29 -10.56 13.79
CA ALA A 31 15.61 -11.47 12.68
C ALA A 31 16.54 -10.85 11.61
N LEU A 32 16.46 -9.54 11.38
CA LEU A 32 17.29 -8.80 10.44
C LEU A 32 18.58 -8.27 11.08
N GLY A 33 18.67 -8.26 12.40
CA GLY A 33 19.83 -7.79 13.16
C GLY A 33 20.00 -6.27 13.16
N GLY A 34 18.94 -5.50 12.91
CA GLY A 34 18.99 -4.05 12.86
C GLY A 34 17.63 -3.38 12.71
N PRO A 35 17.59 -2.05 12.83
CA PRO A 35 16.35 -1.30 12.71
C PRO A 35 15.78 -1.35 11.28
N ILE A 36 14.49 -1.09 11.17
CA ILE A 36 13.79 -1.01 9.88
C ILE A 36 14.06 0.35 9.25
N ASP A 37 14.58 0.35 8.03
CA ASP A 37 14.83 1.55 7.23
C ASP A 37 13.63 1.91 6.33
N VAL A 38 12.98 0.88 5.79
CA VAL A 38 11.85 1.00 4.88
C VAL A 38 10.70 0.12 5.36
N LEU A 39 9.51 0.69 5.49
CA LEU A 39 8.27 -0.03 5.75
C LEU A 39 7.35 0.07 4.53
N VAL A 40 6.95 -1.07 3.96
CA VAL A 40 5.95 -1.13 2.89
C VAL A 40 4.69 -1.83 3.41
N ASN A 41 3.61 -1.08 3.56
CA ASN A 41 2.30 -1.61 3.93
C ASN A 41 1.54 -2.00 2.65
N ASP A 42 1.72 -3.25 2.22
CA ASP A 42 1.12 -3.81 1.00
C ASP A 42 -0.17 -4.60 1.26
N ALA A 43 -0.21 -5.32 2.37
CA ALA A 43 -1.34 -6.18 2.69
C ALA A 43 -2.68 -5.44 2.71
N ALA A 44 -3.72 -6.07 2.18
CA ALA A 44 -5.07 -5.51 2.14
C ALA A 44 -6.16 -6.58 2.25
N ALA A 45 -7.25 -6.23 2.92
CA ALA A 45 -8.51 -6.95 2.87
C ALA A 45 -9.43 -6.27 1.83
N ALA A 46 -9.43 -6.81 0.60
CA ALA A 46 -10.26 -6.33 -0.51
C ALA A 46 -11.59 -7.10 -0.53
N ILE A 47 -12.54 -6.66 0.27
CA ILE A 47 -13.88 -7.28 0.35
C ILE A 47 -14.86 -6.40 -0.43
N TYR A 48 -15.40 -6.93 -1.53
CA TYR A 48 -16.36 -6.26 -2.38
C TYR A 48 -17.75 -6.85 -2.16
N ALA A 49 -18.68 -6.04 -1.71
CA ALA A 49 -20.06 -6.44 -1.50
C ALA A 49 -20.98 -5.20 -1.46
N PRO A 50 -22.25 -5.32 -1.86
CA PRO A 50 -23.23 -4.28 -1.60
C PRO A 50 -23.30 -3.95 -0.11
N LEU A 51 -23.55 -2.68 0.22
CA LEU A 51 -23.57 -2.24 1.63
C LEU A 51 -24.56 -3.01 2.50
N LEU A 52 -25.71 -3.41 1.95
CA LEU A 52 -26.73 -4.20 2.67
C LEU A 52 -26.23 -5.59 3.07
N ASP A 53 -25.29 -6.16 2.30
CA ASP A 53 -24.72 -7.49 2.54
C ASP A 53 -23.35 -7.40 3.26
N TYR A 54 -22.92 -6.20 3.61
CA TYR A 54 -21.63 -5.97 4.22
C TYR A 54 -21.72 -6.13 5.75
N THR A 55 -21.45 -7.34 6.22
CA THR A 55 -21.57 -7.71 7.64
C THR A 55 -20.64 -6.90 8.54
N LEU A 56 -20.94 -6.81 9.85
CA LEU A 56 -20.08 -6.15 10.84
C LEU A 56 -18.66 -6.75 10.78
N ARG A 57 -18.53 -8.07 10.76
CA ARG A 57 -17.23 -8.75 10.68
C ARG A 57 -16.42 -8.35 9.45
N ARG A 58 -17.05 -8.20 8.28
CA ARG A 58 -16.37 -7.73 7.06
C ARG A 58 -15.88 -6.29 7.21
N ARG A 59 -16.67 -5.42 7.86
CA ARG A 59 -16.25 -4.03 8.12
C ARG A 59 -15.05 -3.98 9.06
N GLU A 60 -15.09 -4.74 10.15
CA GLU A 60 -13.99 -4.86 11.10
C GLU A 60 -12.71 -5.30 10.39
N ILE A 61 -12.73 -6.44 9.69
CA ILE A 61 -11.55 -6.94 8.96
C ILE A 61 -11.03 -5.91 7.96
N THR A 62 -11.92 -5.25 7.19
CA THR A 62 -11.50 -4.26 6.20
C THR A 62 -10.74 -3.10 6.85
N PHE A 63 -11.24 -2.54 7.95
CA PHE A 63 -10.59 -1.42 8.60
C PHE A 63 -9.39 -1.84 9.46
N GLU A 64 -9.45 -2.99 10.12
CA GLU A 64 -8.31 -3.53 10.87
C GLU A 64 -7.10 -3.73 9.94
N VAL A 65 -7.28 -4.42 8.83
CA VAL A 65 -6.17 -4.73 7.91
C VAL A 65 -5.72 -3.50 7.11
N ASN A 66 -6.67 -2.69 6.59
CA ASN A 66 -6.33 -1.62 5.66
C ASN A 66 -5.94 -0.29 6.34
N VAL A 67 -6.30 -0.09 7.60
CA VAL A 67 -6.09 1.18 8.31
C VAL A 67 -5.34 0.97 9.62
N GLN A 68 -5.85 0.12 10.53
CA GLN A 68 -5.25 -0.04 11.85
C GLN A 68 -3.87 -0.72 11.75
N ALA A 69 -3.74 -1.79 10.97
CA ALA A 69 -2.45 -2.47 10.81
C ALA A 69 -1.35 -1.55 10.27
N PRO A 70 -1.54 -0.77 9.18
CA PRO A 70 -0.58 0.25 8.79
C PRO A 70 -0.24 1.25 9.90
N MET A 71 -1.24 1.71 10.67
CA MET A 71 -1.01 2.65 11.79
C MET A 71 -0.11 2.04 12.85
N ASP A 72 -0.42 0.82 13.31
CA ASP A 72 0.35 0.13 14.35
C ASP A 72 1.79 -0.11 13.91
N LEU A 73 2.00 -0.59 12.68
CA LEU A 73 3.33 -0.82 12.13
C LEU A 73 4.12 0.48 11.96
N ILE A 74 3.48 1.56 11.51
CA ILE A 74 4.08 2.89 11.42
C ILE A 74 4.48 3.37 12.81
N GLN A 75 3.60 3.30 13.81
CA GLN A 75 3.89 3.70 15.18
C GLN A 75 5.08 2.91 15.77
N ALA A 76 5.21 1.63 15.42
CA ALA A 76 6.29 0.79 15.91
C ALA A 76 7.66 1.14 15.31
N VAL A 77 7.75 1.58 14.04
CA VAL A 77 9.03 1.94 13.41
C VAL A 77 9.43 3.39 13.60
N LEU A 78 8.46 4.32 13.75
CA LEU A 78 8.69 5.76 13.80
C LEU A 78 9.71 6.22 14.85
N PRO A 79 9.69 5.76 16.12
CA PRO A 79 10.65 6.24 17.12
C PRO A 79 12.11 6.05 16.70
N THR A 80 12.40 4.92 16.06
CA THR A 80 13.75 4.60 15.59
C THR A 80 14.12 5.38 14.35
N MET A 81 13.21 5.52 13.39
CA MET A 81 13.41 6.32 12.18
C MET A 81 13.67 7.80 12.51
N ILE A 82 12.84 8.40 13.38
CA ILE A 82 13.00 9.80 13.82
C ILE A 82 14.34 9.98 14.55
N LYS A 83 14.71 9.09 15.45
CA LYS A 83 16.00 9.16 16.17
C LYS A 83 17.21 9.13 15.23
N ARG A 84 17.11 8.38 14.12
CA ARG A 84 18.18 8.32 13.11
C ARG A 84 18.16 9.51 12.14
N GLY A 85 17.04 10.21 12.05
CA GLY A 85 16.84 11.27 11.04
C GLY A 85 16.62 10.71 9.64
N GLU A 86 16.23 9.44 9.50
CA GLU A 86 16.02 8.80 8.20
C GLU A 86 15.06 7.64 8.26
N GLY A 87 14.15 7.54 7.29
CA GLY A 87 13.23 6.42 7.09
C GLY A 87 12.25 6.66 5.97
N TRP A 88 11.73 5.57 5.39
CA TRP A 88 10.73 5.60 4.31
C TRP A 88 9.56 4.69 4.65
N ILE A 89 8.36 5.21 4.49
CA ILE A 89 7.11 4.49 4.71
C ILE A 89 6.27 4.60 3.44
N VAL A 90 5.93 3.48 2.84
CA VAL A 90 5.12 3.41 1.63
C VAL A 90 3.84 2.64 1.93
N ASN A 91 2.70 3.29 1.78
CA ASN A 91 1.38 2.69 1.96
C ASN A 91 0.74 2.40 0.59
N LEU A 92 0.30 1.16 0.36
CA LEU A 92 -0.40 0.81 -0.87
C LEU A 92 -1.89 1.11 -0.74
N SER A 93 -2.35 2.03 -1.59
CA SER A 93 -3.75 2.42 -1.70
C SER A 93 -4.43 1.74 -2.89
N SER A 94 -5.49 2.32 -3.38
CA SER A 94 -6.28 1.81 -4.50
C SER A 94 -6.92 2.95 -5.28
N ALA A 95 -7.12 2.74 -6.56
CA ALA A 95 -7.95 3.61 -7.40
C ALA A 95 -9.38 3.78 -6.84
N THR A 96 -9.87 2.81 -6.08
CA THR A 96 -11.19 2.85 -5.44
C THR A 96 -11.31 3.89 -4.32
N ALA A 97 -10.19 4.45 -3.84
CA ALA A 97 -10.18 5.55 -2.86
C ALA A 97 -10.66 6.88 -3.45
N ARG A 98 -10.73 7.00 -4.77
CA ARG A 98 -11.20 8.22 -5.46
C ARG A 98 -12.72 8.33 -5.38
N LEU A 99 -13.21 9.58 -5.33
CA LEU A 99 -14.64 9.83 -5.46
C LEU A 99 -15.08 9.59 -6.90
N VAL A 100 -16.20 8.93 -7.06
CA VAL A 100 -16.83 8.70 -8.37
C VAL A 100 -17.65 9.92 -8.75
N PRO A 101 -17.40 10.54 -9.92
CA PRO A 101 -18.20 11.69 -10.36
C PRO A 101 -19.63 11.27 -10.70
N GLY A 102 -20.59 12.14 -10.40
CA GLY A 102 -22.02 11.91 -10.71
C GLY A 102 -22.92 12.87 -9.97
N PRO A 103 -24.25 12.77 -10.04
CA PRO A 103 -25.05 11.96 -10.97
C PRO A 103 -25.01 12.43 -12.43
N PRO A 104 -25.40 11.60 -13.40
CA PRO A 104 -25.87 10.23 -13.23
C PRO A 104 -24.73 9.26 -12.94
N PHE A 105 -24.99 8.20 -12.17
CA PHE A 105 -24.04 7.12 -11.88
C PHE A 105 -24.31 5.91 -12.80
N ASP A 106 -23.24 5.23 -13.20
CA ASP A 106 -23.36 3.97 -13.94
C ASP A 106 -23.75 2.83 -12.98
N ALA A 107 -25.00 2.41 -13.08
CA ALA A 107 -25.55 1.33 -12.24
C ALA A 107 -24.98 -0.07 -12.57
N SER A 108 -24.36 -0.24 -13.74
CA SER A 108 -23.73 -1.52 -14.14
C SER A 108 -22.31 -1.67 -13.61
N SER A 109 -21.74 -0.62 -13.05
CA SER A 109 -20.36 -0.61 -12.53
C SER A 109 -20.23 -1.38 -11.21
N LEU A 110 -19.01 -1.80 -10.88
CA LEU A 110 -18.70 -2.43 -9.58
C LEU A 110 -18.55 -1.42 -8.43
N TRP A 111 -18.51 -0.11 -8.71
CA TRP A 111 -18.27 0.91 -7.71
C TRP A 111 -19.15 0.82 -6.45
N PRO A 112 -20.47 0.50 -6.55
CA PRO A 112 -21.31 0.35 -5.36
C PRO A 112 -20.84 -0.76 -4.41
N THR A 113 -20.21 -1.83 -4.92
CA THR A 113 -19.69 -2.94 -4.10
C THR A 113 -18.36 -2.61 -3.44
N MET A 114 -17.66 -1.59 -3.91
CA MET A 114 -16.33 -1.17 -3.45
C MET A 114 -16.39 -0.06 -2.39
N ALA A 115 -17.58 0.41 -2.01
CA ALA A 115 -17.74 1.59 -1.17
C ALA A 115 -16.98 1.49 0.16
N VAL A 116 -17.07 0.38 0.88
CA VAL A 116 -16.40 0.21 2.19
C VAL A 116 -14.89 0.02 2.03
N TYR A 117 -14.46 -0.76 1.04
CA TYR A 117 -13.05 -0.91 0.71
C TYR A 117 -12.42 0.43 0.28
N GLY A 118 -13.07 1.14 -0.64
CA GLY A 118 -12.62 2.47 -1.08
C GLY A 118 -12.53 3.48 0.07
N ALA A 119 -13.50 3.46 0.98
CA ALA A 119 -13.47 4.30 2.18
C ALA A 119 -12.25 3.99 3.07
N SER A 120 -11.90 2.70 3.26
CA SER A 120 -10.71 2.33 4.03
C SER A 120 -9.41 2.80 3.37
N LYS A 121 -9.30 2.71 2.04
CA LYS A 121 -8.14 3.21 1.30
C LYS A 121 -8.08 4.74 1.24
N ALA A 122 -9.22 5.42 1.20
CA ALA A 122 -9.29 6.88 1.36
C ALA A 122 -8.84 7.33 2.76
N ALA A 123 -9.21 6.58 3.80
CA ALA A 123 -8.73 6.82 5.16
C ALA A 123 -7.21 6.66 5.26
N LEU A 124 -6.62 5.63 4.63
CA LEU A 124 -5.18 5.44 4.57
C LEU A 124 -4.47 6.59 3.84
N ASN A 125 -5.05 7.09 2.72
CA ASN A 125 -4.52 8.25 2.00
C ASN A 125 -4.51 9.50 2.90
N ARG A 126 -5.61 9.74 3.62
CA ARG A 126 -5.71 10.90 4.52
C ARG A 126 -4.74 10.80 5.69
N LEU A 127 -4.58 9.60 6.26
CA LEU A 127 -3.60 9.34 7.31
C LEU A 127 -2.18 9.65 6.83
N THR A 128 -1.80 9.09 5.67
CA THR A 128 -0.49 9.30 5.05
C THR A 128 -0.18 10.79 4.84
N ASN A 129 -1.15 11.54 4.30
CA ASN A 129 -0.99 12.98 4.12
C ASN A 129 -0.78 13.72 5.45
N GLY A 130 -1.55 13.36 6.49
CA GLY A 130 -1.39 13.96 7.82
C GLY A 130 -0.05 13.63 8.46
N LEU A 131 0.43 12.39 8.30
CA LEU A 131 1.74 11.96 8.78
C LEU A 131 2.88 12.68 8.05
N GLY A 132 2.80 12.85 6.72
CA GLY A 132 3.81 13.62 5.98
C GLY A 132 3.96 15.05 6.50
N HIS A 133 2.84 15.68 6.88
CA HIS A 133 2.87 17.01 7.51
C HIS A 133 3.47 16.96 8.93
N ALA A 134 3.07 15.99 9.73
CA ALA A 134 3.55 15.86 11.11
C ALA A 134 5.05 15.50 11.21
N LEU A 135 5.57 14.79 10.22
CA LEU A 135 6.95 14.30 10.19
C LEU A 135 7.89 15.19 9.36
N TRP A 136 7.39 16.31 8.83
CA TRP A 136 8.22 17.24 8.05
C TRP A 136 9.44 17.72 8.86
N GLY A 137 10.63 17.62 8.26
CA GLY A 137 11.89 17.98 8.89
C GLY A 137 12.48 16.96 9.85
N THR A 138 11.84 15.79 10.02
CA THR A 138 12.40 14.69 10.84
C THR A 138 13.29 13.73 10.05
N GLY A 139 13.35 13.86 8.72
CA GLY A 139 14.02 12.93 7.83
C GLY A 139 13.21 11.65 7.54
N VAL A 140 11.97 11.55 8.02
CA VAL A 140 11.08 10.42 7.71
C VAL A 140 10.09 10.82 6.62
N ARG A 141 10.07 10.05 5.53
CA ARG A 141 9.14 10.23 4.39
C ARG A 141 8.03 9.21 4.50
N VAL A 142 6.79 9.65 4.32
CA VAL A 142 5.64 8.77 4.27
C VAL A 142 4.78 9.10 3.07
N ASN A 143 4.55 8.13 2.19
CA ASN A 143 3.83 8.33 0.94
C ASN A 143 2.83 7.21 0.70
N THR A 144 1.84 7.50 -0.12
CA THR A 144 0.89 6.51 -0.65
C THR A 144 1.13 6.33 -2.14
N VAL A 145 1.11 5.09 -2.60
CA VAL A 145 1.09 4.74 -4.02
C VAL A 145 -0.16 3.91 -4.33
N GLN A 146 -0.75 4.14 -5.48
CA GLN A 146 -1.91 3.41 -5.98
C GLN A 146 -1.77 3.15 -7.47
N PRO A 147 -2.41 2.11 -8.02
CA PRO A 147 -2.52 1.94 -9.46
C PRO A 147 -3.44 3.01 -10.07
N ARG A 148 -3.32 3.24 -11.37
CA ARG A 148 -4.25 4.09 -12.12
C ARG A 148 -5.67 3.52 -12.10
N THR A 149 -5.80 2.21 -12.34
CA THR A 149 -7.05 1.44 -12.37
C THR A 149 -6.93 0.19 -11.51
N GLY A 150 -6.18 -0.81 -11.94
CA GLY A 150 -5.88 -2.05 -11.25
C GLY A 150 -4.49 -2.56 -11.62
N VAL A 151 -4.05 -3.60 -10.95
CA VAL A 151 -2.77 -4.29 -11.21
C VAL A 151 -3.07 -5.72 -11.62
N VAL A 152 -2.44 -6.18 -12.68
CA VAL A 152 -2.52 -7.59 -13.12
C VAL A 152 -1.82 -8.46 -12.09
N SER A 153 -2.61 -9.09 -11.22
CA SER A 153 -2.14 -10.00 -10.19
C SER A 153 -3.13 -11.15 -10.01
N GLU A 154 -2.64 -12.31 -9.57
CA GLU A 154 -3.48 -13.50 -9.33
C GLU A 154 -4.70 -13.16 -8.44
N GLY A 155 -4.50 -12.44 -7.35
CA GLY A 155 -5.58 -12.06 -6.44
C GLY A 155 -6.58 -11.09 -7.06
N ALA A 156 -6.16 -10.15 -7.88
CA ALA A 156 -7.05 -9.21 -8.56
C ALA A 156 -7.83 -9.89 -9.69
N GLU A 157 -7.19 -10.78 -10.44
CA GLU A 157 -7.85 -11.58 -11.48
C GLU A 157 -8.92 -12.52 -10.88
N GLU A 158 -8.64 -13.16 -9.76
CA GLU A 158 -9.61 -13.99 -9.04
C GLU A 158 -10.81 -13.17 -8.54
N LEU A 159 -10.55 -11.96 -8.04
CA LEU A 159 -11.57 -11.11 -7.43
C LEU A 159 -12.52 -10.46 -8.46
N VAL A 160 -11.99 -9.93 -9.55
CA VAL A 160 -12.77 -9.13 -10.52
C VAL A 160 -12.50 -9.45 -12.00
N GLY A 161 -11.52 -10.28 -12.33
CA GLY A 161 -11.08 -10.51 -13.71
C GLY A 161 -12.14 -11.07 -14.67
N LYS A 162 -13.26 -11.59 -14.14
CA LYS A 162 -14.40 -12.07 -14.95
C LYS A 162 -15.41 -10.96 -15.31
N VAL A 163 -15.30 -9.79 -14.68
CA VAL A 163 -16.33 -8.72 -14.72
C VAL A 163 -15.75 -7.40 -15.20
N VAL A 164 -14.43 -7.22 -15.10
CA VAL A 164 -13.74 -5.98 -15.45
C VAL A 164 -12.83 -6.23 -16.65
N ASP A 165 -12.83 -5.30 -17.62
CA ASP A 165 -11.82 -5.28 -18.68
C ASP A 165 -10.47 -4.88 -18.05
N THR A 166 -9.49 -5.78 -18.15
CA THR A 166 -8.15 -5.59 -17.60
C THR A 166 -7.17 -4.98 -18.59
N ALA A 167 -7.61 -4.60 -19.78
CA ALA A 167 -6.73 -4.06 -20.83
C ALA A 167 -5.99 -2.77 -20.43
N GLU A 168 -6.57 -2.00 -19.50
CA GLU A 168 -5.96 -0.78 -18.96
C GLU A 168 -5.29 -0.97 -17.58
N TRP A 169 -5.12 -2.21 -17.13
CA TRP A 169 -4.47 -2.48 -15.87
C TRP A 169 -2.96 -2.39 -16.01
N GLU A 170 -2.33 -1.93 -14.94
CA GLU A 170 -0.88 -1.86 -14.85
C GLU A 170 -0.27 -3.23 -14.65
N SER A 171 0.94 -3.43 -15.15
CA SER A 171 1.72 -4.61 -14.83
C SER A 171 2.19 -4.59 -13.37
N MET A 172 2.49 -5.77 -12.82
CA MET A 172 3.10 -5.88 -11.50
C MET A 172 4.44 -5.14 -11.44
N GLU A 173 5.20 -5.18 -12.52
CA GLU A 173 6.50 -4.53 -12.66
C GLU A 173 6.39 -3.00 -12.56
N GLU A 174 5.39 -2.40 -13.20
CA GLU A 174 5.14 -0.95 -13.11
C GLU A 174 4.77 -0.54 -11.68
N MET A 175 3.90 -1.33 -11.03
CA MET A 175 3.52 -1.07 -9.64
C MET A 175 4.71 -1.19 -8.69
N VAL A 176 5.54 -2.23 -8.83
CA VAL A 176 6.74 -2.45 -8.03
C VAL A 176 7.75 -1.31 -8.23
N GLU A 177 7.97 -0.84 -9.47
CA GLU A 177 8.89 0.27 -9.72
C GLU A 177 8.37 1.57 -9.10
N GLY A 178 7.05 1.79 -9.09
CA GLY A 178 6.42 2.90 -8.37
C GLY A 178 6.64 2.84 -6.85
N ILE A 179 6.55 1.65 -6.25
CA ILE A 179 6.86 1.43 -4.83
C ILE A 179 8.35 1.72 -4.55
N LEU A 180 9.25 1.14 -5.37
CA LEU A 180 10.69 1.34 -5.21
C LEU A 180 11.09 2.81 -5.33
N ALA A 181 10.44 3.59 -6.19
CA ALA A 181 10.67 5.02 -6.32
C ALA A 181 10.37 5.81 -5.03
N LEU A 182 9.53 5.28 -4.16
CA LEU A 182 9.19 5.89 -2.87
C LEU A 182 10.02 5.34 -1.70
N CYS A 183 10.70 4.21 -1.88
CA CYS A 183 11.59 3.63 -0.87
C CYS A 183 12.95 4.33 -0.75
N ASP A 184 13.27 5.22 -1.68
CA ASP A 184 14.51 6.00 -1.72
C ASP A 184 14.29 7.49 -2.12
N CYS A 185 13.04 7.96 -2.00
CA CYS A 185 12.67 9.30 -2.41
C CYS A 185 13.33 10.39 -1.54
N PRO A 186 13.53 11.62 -2.09
CA PRO A 186 14.09 12.74 -1.35
C PRO A 186 13.14 13.30 -0.29
N GLU A 187 13.65 14.16 0.60
CA GLU A 187 12.91 14.69 1.76
C GLU A 187 11.65 15.47 1.41
N ASP A 188 11.66 16.17 0.28
CA ASP A 188 10.51 16.95 -0.21
C ASP A 188 9.39 16.08 -0.80
N THR A 189 9.65 14.79 -0.96
CA THR A 189 8.65 13.81 -1.43
C THR A 189 8.04 13.07 -0.23
N THR A 190 7.11 13.72 0.45
CA THR A 190 6.41 13.17 1.61
C THR A 190 4.96 13.63 1.69
N GLY A 191 4.07 12.84 2.29
CA GLY A 191 2.64 13.12 2.44
C GLY A 191 1.83 13.07 1.14
N GLY A 192 2.44 12.59 0.06
CA GLY A 192 1.85 12.54 -1.27
C GLY A 192 1.02 11.27 -1.54
N LEU A 193 0.05 11.43 -2.44
CA LEU A 193 -0.62 10.33 -3.11
C LEU A 193 -0.10 10.26 -4.55
N HIS A 194 0.48 9.13 -4.91
CA HIS A 194 1.09 8.91 -6.22
C HIS A 194 0.36 7.81 -6.99
N VAL A 195 0.20 8.01 -8.30
CA VAL A 195 -0.17 6.94 -9.24
C VAL A 195 1.12 6.32 -9.76
N SER A 196 1.28 5.02 -9.63
CA SER A 196 2.52 4.27 -9.92
C SER A 196 3.11 4.60 -11.29
N THR A 197 2.35 4.41 -12.37
CA THR A 197 2.79 4.68 -13.74
C THR A 197 3.14 6.15 -13.98
N GLU A 198 2.38 7.08 -13.40
CA GLU A 198 2.66 8.52 -13.51
C GLU A 198 3.93 8.91 -12.75
N LEU A 199 4.16 8.30 -11.57
CA LEU A 199 5.36 8.51 -10.78
C LEU A 199 6.60 8.00 -11.52
N VAL A 200 6.55 6.77 -12.04
CA VAL A 200 7.63 6.14 -12.80
C VAL A 200 7.97 6.96 -14.04
N ALA A 201 6.96 7.39 -14.83
CA ALA A 201 7.15 8.22 -16.01
C ALA A 201 7.76 9.59 -15.65
N ARG A 202 7.27 10.27 -14.62
CA ARG A 202 7.76 11.57 -14.17
C ARG A 202 9.23 11.53 -13.75
N LEU A 203 9.65 10.42 -13.10
CA LEU A 203 11.02 10.25 -12.63
C LEU A 203 11.94 9.65 -13.70
N GLY A 204 11.42 9.28 -14.88
CA GLY A 204 12.18 8.63 -15.93
C GLY A 204 12.79 7.28 -15.51
N ARG A 205 12.16 6.59 -14.55
CA ARG A 205 12.67 5.30 -14.06
C ARG A 205 12.40 4.19 -15.09
N PRO A 206 13.38 3.35 -15.40
CA PRO A 206 13.14 2.19 -16.25
C PRO A 206 12.33 1.15 -15.47
N VAL A 207 11.26 0.65 -16.07
CA VAL A 207 10.54 -0.50 -15.52
C VAL A 207 11.36 -1.76 -15.72
N ARG A 208 11.60 -2.51 -14.64
CA ARG A 208 12.39 -3.73 -14.64
C ARG A 208 11.49 -4.92 -14.38
N GLY A 209 11.89 -6.08 -14.90
CA GLY A 209 11.25 -7.34 -14.53
C GLY A 209 11.36 -7.62 -13.02
N LEU A 210 10.49 -8.46 -12.48
CA LEU A 210 10.51 -8.84 -11.06
C LEU A 210 11.81 -9.55 -10.63
N ASP A 211 12.65 -9.91 -11.58
CA ASP A 211 14.02 -10.41 -11.37
C ASP A 211 15.09 -9.30 -11.33
N GLY A 212 14.67 -8.03 -11.45
CA GLY A 212 15.52 -6.84 -11.45
C GLY A 212 16.20 -6.52 -12.77
N ARG A 213 15.93 -7.29 -13.84
CA ARG A 213 16.52 -7.08 -15.17
C ARG A 213 15.66 -6.12 -15.99
N PRO A 214 16.24 -5.37 -16.94
CA PRO A 214 15.46 -4.58 -17.88
C PRO A 214 14.44 -5.44 -18.60
N LEU A 215 13.20 -4.94 -18.73
CA LEU A 215 12.22 -5.55 -19.63
C LEU A 215 12.73 -5.39 -21.07
N LYS A 216 12.62 -6.48 -21.84
CA LYS A 216 13.06 -6.51 -23.25
C LYS A 216 12.05 -5.80 -24.14
#